data_ccd0df311c9f4b137e8f98e9e1ca1bdf
#
_entry.id   ccd0df311c9f4b137e8f98e9e1ca1bdf
#
_cell.length_a   1.000
_cell.length_b   1.000
_cell.length_c   1.000
_cell.angle_alpha   90.00
_cell.angle_beta   90.00
_cell.angle_gamma   90.00
#
_symmetry.space_group_name_H-M   'P 1'
#
loop_
_entity.id
_entity.type
_entity.pdbx_description
1 polymer ?
#
loop_
_entity_poly.entity_id
_entity_poly.type
_entity_poly.pdbx_seq_one_letter_code
_entity_poly.pdbx_strand_id
1 'polypeptide(L)'
;MREKAYFHLPGLFEFYELYRMFLPLFREHREYFYDWCEIGSIYGAPADCIWGGGRAGFGENDPEEVLELMQEYGISARLTFSNSLLRQEHLSDRKCNALCRLFERNREPQNGVIIYSELLLEYIKEQYPGLYFVSSTTKVLTDFTQFEEEIRRKDFRYVVPDFRINKAFDKLNTLSQAEKDKVEFLCNECCWFGCRDRKACYETVSRKNLGENCPEHHCKAPDGARGYLFSKAMENPGFIGINDIRDIYLPMGFSNFKIEGRGLGSALILEFLLYYMTRSEYQIHVREKIYLDSMLDLF
;
A
#
# COMPACT_ATOMS: atom_id res chain seq x y z
N MET A 1 7.62 -13.65 -19.29
CA MET A 1 8.09 -13.87 -17.90
C MET A 1 8.62 -12.55 -17.37
N ARG A 2 8.20 -12.12 -16.18
CA ARG A 2 8.76 -10.94 -15.52
C ARG A 2 9.99 -11.34 -14.71
N GLU A 3 11.01 -10.49 -14.68
CA GLU A 3 12.25 -10.74 -13.95
C GLU A 3 12.26 -10.06 -12.57
N LYS A 4 11.44 -9.00 -12.40
CA LYS A 4 11.40 -8.17 -11.21
C LYS A 4 10.01 -8.11 -10.59
N ALA A 5 9.97 -8.17 -9.26
CA ALA A 5 8.82 -7.86 -8.44
C ALA A 5 9.00 -6.47 -7.81
N TYR A 6 8.02 -5.61 -7.99
CA TYR A 6 7.96 -4.27 -7.42
C TYR A 6 7.05 -4.29 -6.19
N PHE A 7 7.63 -4.07 -5.03
CA PHE A 7 6.89 -4.00 -3.77
C PHE A 7 6.41 -2.58 -3.51
N HIS A 8 5.13 -2.45 -3.18
CA HIS A 8 4.48 -1.21 -2.77
C HIS A 8 4.28 -1.27 -1.25
N LEU A 9 5.10 -0.51 -0.53
CA LEU A 9 5.28 -0.64 0.92
C LEU A 9 4.43 0.37 1.69
N PRO A 10 3.87 0.01 2.87
CA PRO A 10 3.04 0.89 3.69
C PRO A 10 3.88 1.81 4.55
N GLY A 11 3.31 2.96 4.94
CA GLY A 11 3.83 3.77 6.04
C GLY A 11 4.74 4.93 5.63
N LEU A 12 4.38 5.63 4.55
CA LEU A 12 5.11 6.79 4.04
C LEU A 12 5.34 7.87 5.12
N PHE A 13 4.34 8.14 5.94
CA PHE A 13 4.40 9.09 7.06
C PHE A 13 4.50 8.40 8.41
N GLU A 14 4.02 7.17 8.49
CA GLU A 14 3.91 6.41 9.73
C GLU A 14 5.23 5.77 10.15
N PHE A 15 6.09 5.41 9.19
CA PHE A 15 7.32 4.63 9.45
C PHE A 15 8.55 5.29 8.81
N TYR A 16 8.62 6.62 8.84
CA TYR A 16 9.71 7.39 8.28
C TYR A 16 11.08 6.93 8.81
N GLU A 17 11.22 6.78 10.13
CA GLU A 17 12.48 6.35 10.76
C GLU A 17 12.91 4.94 10.31
N LEU A 18 11.96 4.00 10.16
CA LEU A 18 12.28 2.70 9.62
C LEU A 18 12.86 2.80 8.20
N TYR A 19 12.28 3.64 7.35
CA TYR A 19 12.76 3.78 5.98
C TYR A 19 14.07 4.54 5.88
N ARG A 20 14.35 5.49 6.77
CA ARG A 20 15.66 6.13 6.88
C ARG A 20 16.79 5.13 7.14
N MET A 21 16.51 4.04 7.85
CA MET A 21 17.47 2.97 8.14
C MET A 21 17.48 1.90 7.03
N PHE A 22 16.30 1.52 6.54
CA PHE A 22 16.16 0.42 5.59
C PHE A 22 16.64 0.79 4.18
N LEU A 23 16.34 1.98 3.68
CA LEU A 23 16.65 2.37 2.31
C LEU A 23 18.15 2.46 2.01
N PRO A 24 19.00 3.04 2.88
CA PRO A 24 20.45 2.96 2.72
C PRO A 24 20.93 1.52 2.65
N LEU A 25 20.48 0.67 3.59
CA LEU A 25 20.87 -0.73 3.62
C LEU A 25 20.45 -1.48 2.34
N PHE A 26 19.23 -1.23 1.85
CA PHE A 26 18.72 -1.82 0.61
C PHE A 26 19.52 -1.39 -0.62
N ARG A 27 19.99 -0.13 -0.67
CA ARG A 27 20.80 0.41 -1.77
C ARG A 27 22.26 -0.08 -1.73
N GLU A 28 22.88 -0.08 -0.55
CA GLU A 28 24.33 -0.30 -0.38
C GLU A 28 24.70 -1.79 -0.22
N HIS A 29 23.76 -2.61 0.27
CA HIS A 29 23.94 -4.03 0.54
C HIS A 29 22.94 -4.90 -0.22
N ARG A 30 22.92 -4.74 -1.55
CA ARG A 30 22.01 -5.51 -2.43
C ARG A 30 22.17 -7.02 -2.30
N GLU A 31 23.34 -7.51 -1.89
CA GLU A 31 23.61 -8.92 -1.63
C GLU A 31 22.73 -9.51 -0.50
N TYR A 32 22.21 -8.69 0.41
CA TYR A 32 21.31 -9.13 1.47
C TYR A 32 19.90 -9.43 0.98
N PHE A 33 19.54 -8.89 -0.19
CA PHE A 33 18.17 -8.91 -0.73
C PHE A 33 18.10 -9.80 -1.96
N TYR A 34 16.89 -10.28 -2.25
CA TYR A 34 16.69 -11.00 -3.49
C TYR A 34 16.91 -10.07 -4.68
N ASP A 35 17.66 -10.51 -5.66
CA ASP A 35 18.03 -9.75 -6.87
C ASP A 35 16.82 -9.41 -7.76
N TRP A 36 15.72 -10.16 -7.64
CA TRP A 36 14.46 -9.92 -8.32
C TRP A 36 13.51 -8.96 -7.58
N CYS A 37 13.83 -8.51 -6.36
CA CYS A 37 13.03 -7.56 -5.57
C CYS A 37 13.43 -6.11 -5.83
N GLU A 38 12.41 -5.25 -6.05
CA GLU A 38 12.56 -3.79 -6.13
C GLU A 38 11.48 -3.10 -5.29
N ILE A 39 11.75 -1.86 -4.86
CA ILE A 39 10.75 -1.02 -4.21
C ILE A 39 10.07 -0.18 -5.29
N GLY A 40 8.80 -0.45 -5.55
CA GLY A 40 8.01 0.28 -6.55
C GLY A 40 7.48 1.61 -6.04
N SER A 41 7.07 1.65 -4.77
CA SER A 41 6.61 2.88 -4.09
C SER A 41 6.50 2.66 -2.59
N ILE A 42 6.44 3.78 -1.84
CA ILE A 42 5.99 3.78 -0.45
C ILE A 42 4.73 4.64 -0.37
N TYR A 43 3.70 4.16 0.37
CA TYR A 43 2.41 4.81 0.42
C TYR A 43 1.94 5.10 1.85
N GLY A 44 1.23 6.21 2.02
CA GLY A 44 0.67 6.64 3.30
C GLY A 44 -0.11 7.95 3.19
N ALA A 45 -0.61 8.42 4.30
CA ALA A 45 -1.18 9.77 4.43
C ALA A 45 -1.04 10.23 5.88
N PRO A 46 -0.89 11.53 6.14
CA PRO A 46 -0.94 12.07 7.49
C PRO A 46 -2.25 11.69 8.19
N ALA A 47 -2.19 11.49 9.52
CA ALA A 47 -3.31 10.97 10.31
C ALA A 47 -4.55 11.89 10.28
N ASP A 48 -4.36 13.19 10.15
CA ASP A 48 -5.40 14.23 10.16
C ASP A 48 -5.86 14.65 8.74
N CYS A 49 -5.55 13.86 7.72
CA CYS A 49 -5.96 14.13 6.34
C CYS A 49 -7.39 13.65 6.10
N ILE A 50 -8.35 14.56 5.84
CA ILE A 50 -9.77 14.18 5.65
C ILE A 50 -10.01 13.38 4.36
N TRP A 51 -9.13 13.49 3.34
CA TRP A 51 -9.19 12.64 2.15
C TRP A 51 -8.60 11.24 2.41
N GLY A 52 -7.91 11.08 3.56
CA GLY A 52 -7.34 9.82 3.98
C GLY A 52 -8.40 8.74 4.17
N GLY A 53 -7.98 7.52 3.98
CA GLY A 53 -8.77 6.32 4.24
C GLY A 53 -7.83 5.20 4.67
N GLY A 54 -8.40 4.09 5.11
CA GLY A 54 -7.61 3.00 5.65
C GLY A 54 -7.44 3.10 7.17
N ARG A 55 -6.83 2.07 7.75
CA ARG A 55 -6.81 1.82 9.21
C ARG A 55 -5.55 2.38 9.88
N ALA A 56 -5.14 3.60 9.56
CA ALA A 56 -4.01 4.25 10.22
C ALA A 56 -4.49 5.46 11.04
N GLY A 57 -4.05 5.54 12.27
CA GLY A 57 -4.39 6.62 13.20
C GLY A 57 -3.19 7.45 13.67
N PHE A 58 -2.03 7.33 13.00
CA PHE A 58 -0.80 8.05 13.29
C PHE A 58 -0.03 8.34 11.99
N GLY A 59 1.00 9.17 12.05
CA GLY A 59 1.78 9.61 10.88
C GLY A 59 1.86 11.13 10.88
N GLU A 60 2.83 11.68 11.63
CA GLU A 60 2.99 13.13 11.86
C GLU A 60 4.30 13.66 11.29
N ASN A 61 5.06 12.83 10.55
CA ASN A 61 6.32 13.25 9.95
C ASN A 61 6.10 14.36 8.92
N ASP A 62 7.07 15.27 8.82
CA ASP A 62 7.02 16.39 7.91
C ASP A 62 6.95 15.91 6.44
N PRO A 63 5.96 16.36 5.65
CA PRO A 63 5.81 15.93 4.28
C PRO A 63 6.98 16.29 3.36
N GLU A 64 7.72 17.37 3.63
CA GLU A 64 8.89 17.76 2.83
C GLU A 64 10.05 16.80 3.10
N GLU A 65 10.35 16.48 4.37
CA GLU A 65 11.38 15.50 4.74
C GLU A 65 11.09 14.10 4.18
N VAL A 66 9.82 13.67 4.28
CA VAL A 66 9.37 12.40 3.72
C VAL A 66 9.61 12.35 2.23
N LEU A 67 9.30 13.43 1.52
CA LEU A 67 9.46 13.52 0.08
C LEU A 67 10.93 13.58 -0.34
N GLU A 68 11.77 14.30 0.41
CA GLU A 68 13.23 14.36 0.19
C GLU A 68 13.85 12.96 0.30
N LEU A 69 13.47 12.19 1.32
CA LEU A 69 13.91 10.80 1.46
C LEU A 69 13.50 9.96 0.24
N MET A 70 12.26 10.07 -0.23
CA MET A 70 11.82 9.32 -1.42
C MET A 70 12.58 9.72 -2.67
N GLN A 71 12.88 11.00 -2.84
CA GLN A 71 13.69 11.51 -3.96
C GLN A 71 15.12 10.99 -3.92
N GLU A 72 15.77 11.01 -2.77
CA GLU A 72 17.14 10.52 -2.59
C GLU A 72 17.30 9.08 -3.07
N TYR A 73 16.27 8.24 -2.82
CA TYR A 73 16.29 6.82 -3.20
C TYR A 73 15.59 6.53 -4.53
N GLY A 74 15.06 7.53 -5.22
CA GLY A 74 14.38 7.34 -6.50
C GLY A 74 13.08 6.55 -6.38
N ILE A 75 12.38 6.64 -5.23
CA ILE A 75 11.18 5.88 -4.92
C ILE A 75 9.93 6.76 -5.06
N SER A 76 8.91 6.26 -5.77
CA SER A 76 7.62 6.94 -5.89
C SER A 76 6.89 6.99 -4.55
N ALA A 77 6.49 8.18 -4.11
CA ALA A 77 5.62 8.39 -2.97
C ALA A 77 4.15 8.39 -3.39
N ARG A 78 3.28 7.70 -2.63
CA ARG A 78 1.84 7.64 -2.93
C ARG A 78 1.01 8.13 -1.74
N LEU A 79 0.24 9.20 -1.96
CA LEU A 79 -0.75 9.66 -0.98
C LEU A 79 -1.96 8.71 -0.95
N THR A 80 -2.39 8.29 0.24
CA THR A 80 -3.55 7.42 0.40
C THR A 80 -4.80 8.25 0.65
N PHE A 81 -5.49 8.64 -0.40
CA PHE A 81 -6.71 9.45 -0.40
C PHE A 81 -7.93 8.60 -0.72
N SER A 82 -8.16 7.58 0.11
CA SER A 82 -9.16 6.54 -0.12
C SER A 82 -10.42 6.69 0.73
N ASN A 83 -10.73 7.91 1.21
CA ASN A 83 -12.01 8.21 1.84
C ASN A 83 -13.16 8.01 0.83
N SER A 84 -14.14 7.18 1.20
CA SER A 84 -15.24 6.79 0.33
C SER A 84 -16.46 7.73 0.39
N LEU A 85 -16.48 8.69 1.32
CA LEU A 85 -17.64 9.50 1.64
C LEU A 85 -17.44 11.00 1.37
N LEU A 86 -16.46 11.34 0.54
CA LEU A 86 -16.16 12.73 0.20
C LEU A 86 -17.31 13.39 -0.57
N ARG A 87 -17.55 14.66 -0.28
CA ARG A 87 -18.50 15.55 -0.94
C ARG A 87 -17.76 16.77 -1.47
N GLN A 88 -18.48 17.62 -2.22
CA GLN A 88 -17.92 18.80 -2.88
C GLN A 88 -17.22 19.76 -1.89
N GLU A 89 -17.80 19.95 -0.69
CA GLU A 89 -17.22 20.81 0.36
C GLU A 89 -15.86 20.34 0.84
N HIS A 90 -15.59 19.02 0.81
CA HIS A 90 -14.33 18.44 1.27
C HIS A 90 -13.17 18.66 0.28
N LEU A 91 -13.46 19.00 -0.99
CA LEU A 91 -12.41 19.24 -2.00
C LEU A 91 -11.59 20.50 -1.72
N SER A 92 -12.14 21.45 -0.95
CA SER A 92 -11.44 22.69 -0.58
C SER A 92 -10.50 22.55 0.62
N ASP A 93 -10.28 21.34 1.15
CA ASP A 93 -9.39 21.13 2.29
C ASP A 93 -7.97 21.61 1.98
N ARG A 94 -7.47 22.53 2.82
CA ARG A 94 -6.20 23.21 2.57
C ARG A 94 -4.99 22.27 2.71
N LYS A 95 -5.02 21.36 3.69
CA LYS A 95 -3.91 20.44 3.96
C LYS A 95 -3.78 19.41 2.86
N CYS A 96 -4.88 18.77 2.47
CA CYS A 96 -4.89 17.79 1.41
C CYS A 96 -4.44 18.38 0.06
N ASN A 97 -4.89 19.61 -0.25
CA ASN A 97 -4.46 20.34 -1.43
C ASN A 97 -2.96 20.75 -1.36
N ALA A 98 -2.45 21.11 -0.17
CA ALA A 98 -1.02 21.41 0.01
C ALA A 98 -0.15 20.18 -0.25
N LEU A 99 -0.58 19.01 0.24
CA LEU A 99 0.08 17.72 -0.04
C LEU A 99 0.10 17.41 -1.54
N CYS A 100 -1.01 17.56 -2.26
CA CYS A 100 -1.03 17.36 -3.70
C CYS A 100 -0.04 18.28 -4.42
N ARG A 101 -0.03 19.57 -4.10
CA ARG A 101 0.93 20.53 -4.69
C ARG A 101 2.38 20.17 -4.41
N LEU A 102 2.68 19.71 -3.20
CA LEU A 102 4.02 19.29 -2.82
C LEU A 102 4.45 18.06 -3.61
N PHE A 103 3.62 17.02 -3.63
CA PHE A 103 3.94 15.73 -4.25
C PHE A 103 3.95 15.78 -5.79
N GLU A 104 3.20 16.69 -6.40
CA GLU A 104 3.22 16.91 -7.85
C GLU A 104 4.53 17.50 -8.37
N ARG A 105 5.29 18.22 -7.53
CA ARG A 105 6.54 18.87 -7.94
C ARG A 105 7.59 17.90 -8.46
N ASN A 106 7.58 16.67 -7.96
CA ASN A 106 8.50 15.63 -8.36
C ASN A 106 8.01 14.94 -9.63
N ARG A 107 8.82 15.03 -10.68
CA ARG A 107 8.53 14.37 -11.96
C ARG A 107 9.23 13.03 -12.10
N GLU A 108 10.35 12.84 -11.45
CA GLU A 108 11.15 11.61 -11.49
C GLU A 108 11.75 11.31 -10.10
N PRO A 109 11.25 10.26 -9.44
CA PRO A 109 10.09 9.44 -9.84
C PRO A 109 8.78 10.21 -9.72
N GLN A 110 7.85 9.96 -10.64
CA GLN A 110 6.50 10.53 -10.55
C GLN A 110 5.80 9.97 -9.31
N ASN A 111 5.17 10.86 -8.53
CA ASN A 111 4.38 10.47 -7.37
C ASN A 111 2.91 10.21 -7.74
N GLY A 112 2.17 9.55 -6.83
CA GLY A 112 0.81 9.14 -7.12
C GLY A 112 -0.15 9.27 -5.96
N VAL A 113 -1.42 8.97 -6.26
CA VAL A 113 -2.52 8.98 -5.29
C VAL A 113 -3.27 7.66 -5.37
N ILE A 114 -3.44 6.99 -4.23
CA ILE A 114 -4.34 5.84 -4.08
C ILE A 114 -5.72 6.40 -3.75
N ILE A 115 -6.71 6.14 -4.62
CA ILE A 115 -7.97 6.86 -4.59
C ILE A 115 -9.19 5.92 -4.64
N TYR A 116 -10.26 6.31 -3.94
CA TYR A 116 -11.57 5.64 -3.96
C TYR A 116 -12.61 6.48 -4.69
N SER A 117 -12.72 7.76 -4.34
CA SER A 117 -13.81 8.67 -4.76
C SER A 117 -13.61 9.14 -6.20
N GLU A 118 -14.60 8.95 -7.06
CA GLU A 118 -14.60 9.47 -8.43
C GLU A 118 -14.61 11.01 -8.43
N LEU A 119 -15.34 11.62 -7.50
CA LEU A 119 -15.36 13.07 -7.32
C LEU A 119 -13.94 13.62 -7.06
N LEU A 120 -13.19 12.96 -6.17
CA LEU A 120 -11.84 13.37 -5.86
C LEU A 120 -10.86 13.05 -7.02
N LEU A 121 -11.07 11.94 -7.73
CA LEU A 121 -10.27 11.58 -8.89
C LEU A 121 -10.32 12.68 -9.96
N GLU A 122 -11.53 13.11 -10.36
CA GLU A 122 -11.70 14.14 -11.36
C GLU A 122 -11.11 15.49 -10.88
N TYR A 123 -11.32 15.83 -9.60
CA TYR A 123 -10.76 17.05 -9.02
C TYR A 123 -9.22 17.04 -9.08
N ILE A 124 -8.57 15.95 -8.64
CA ILE A 124 -7.09 15.89 -8.62
C ILE A 124 -6.53 15.84 -10.05
N LYS A 125 -7.17 15.14 -10.99
CA LYS A 125 -6.77 15.14 -12.41
C LYS A 125 -6.73 16.53 -13.00
N GLU A 126 -7.71 17.36 -12.66
CA GLU A 126 -7.79 18.73 -13.16
C GLU A 126 -6.78 19.66 -12.49
N GLN A 127 -6.66 19.57 -11.15
CA GLN A 127 -5.88 20.54 -10.37
C GLN A 127 -4.39 20.14 -10.24
N TYR A 128 -4.05 18.84 -10.32
CA TYR A 128 -2.73 18.28 -10.09
C TYR A 128 -2.39 17.18 -11.13
N PRO A 129 -2.30 17.55 -12.42
CA PRO A 129 -2.13 16.58 -13.53
C PRO A 129 -0.78 15.85 -13.53
N GLY A 130 0.18 16.29 -12.73
CA GLY A 130 1.47 15.62 -12.56
C GLY A 130 1.42 14.35 -11.70
N LEU A 131 0.31 14.08 -11.00
CA LEU A 131 0.14 12.89 -10.17
C LEU A 131 -0.48 11.74 -10.98
N TYR A 132 -0.03 10.50 -10.73
CA TYR A 132 -0.73 9.32 -11.26
C TYR A 132 -1.68 8.72 -10.23
N PHE A 133 -2.59 7.85 -10.70
CA PHE A 133 -3.62 7.28 -9.83
C PHE A 133 -3.52 5.76 -9.70
N VAL A 134 -3.88 5.29 -8.50
CA VAL A 134 -4.03 3.88 -8.15
C VAL A 134 -5.44 3.67 -7.63
N SER A 135 -6.18 2.73 -8.21
CA SER A 135 -7.49 2.35 -7.70
C SER A 135 -7.35 1.59 -6.39
N SER A 136 -8.02 2.10 -5.33
CA SER A 136 -7.85 1.61 -3.96
C SER A 136 -8.47 0.23 -3.73
N THR A 137 -7.79 -0.62 -2.94
CA THR A 137 -8.37 -1.87 -2.41
C THR A 137 -9.64 -1.64 -1.58
N THR A 138 -9.86 -0.42 -1.06
CA THR A 138 -11.08 -0.07 -0.31
C THR A 138 -12.33 -0.09 -1.16
N LYS A 139 -12.22 -0.11 -2.49
CA LYS A 139 -13.34 -0.36 -3.42
C LYS A 139 -13.91 -1.78 -3.28
N VAL A 140 -13.13 -2.71 -2.71
CA VAL A 140 -13.55 -4.10 -2.45
C VAL A 140 -14.05 -4.79 -3.73
N LEU A 141 -13.23 -4.76 -4.76
CA LEU A 141 -13.53 -5.36 -6.07
C LEU A 141 -13.39 -6.89 -5.98
N THR A 142 -14.46 -7.57 -5.56
CA THR A 142 -14.52 -9.03 -5.40
C THR A 142 -15.06 -9.75 -6.63
N ASP A 143 -15.81 -9.05 -7.48
CA ASP A 143 -16.27 -9.55 -8.76
C ASP A 143 -15.20 -9.33 -9.82
N PHE A 144 -14.87 -10.38 -10.56
CA PHE A 144 -13.79 -10.33 -11.54
C PHE A 144 -14.12 -9.43 -12.74
N THR A 145 -15.39 -9.37 -13.15
CA THR A 145 -15.83 -8.51 -14.26
C THR A 145 -15.67 -7.02 -13.88
N GLN A 146 -16.09 -6.64 -12.66
CA GLN A 146 -15.89 -5.27 -12.15
C GLN A 146 -14.39 -4.95 -12.04
N PHE A 147 -13.57 -5.90 -11.65
CA PHE A 147 -12.13 -5.73 -11.60
C PHE A 147 -11.52 -5.52 -12.99
N GLU A 148 -11.93 -6.29 -14.01
CA GLU A 148 -11.51 -6.09 -15.39
C GLU A 148 -11.92 -4.71 -15.93
N GLU A 149 -13.16 -4.28 -15.67
CA GLU A 149 -13.64 -2.94 -16.04
C GLU A 149 -12.75 -1.86 -15.43
N GLU A 150 -12.39 -1.99 -14.14
CA GLU A 150 -11.53 -1.02 -13.47
C GLU A 150 -10.10 -1.01 -14.04
N ILE A 151 -9.51 -2.18 -14.38
CA ILE A 151 -8.19 -2.28 -15.03
C ILE A 151 -8.18 -1.57 -16.40
N ARG A 152 -9.26 -1.69 -17.17
CA ARG A 152 -9.37 -1.10 -18.52
C ARG A 152 -9.48 0.42 -18.50
N ARG A 153 -9.80 1.04 -17.37
CA ARG A 153 -9.81 2.50 -17.23
C ARG A 153 -8.43 3.08 -17.49
N LYS A 154 -8.39 4.17 -18.26
CA LYS A 154 -7.15 4.89 -18.57
C LYS A 154 -6.65 5.74 -17.41
N ASP A 155 -7.53 6.04 -16.45
CA ASP A 155 -7.21 6.88 -15.29
C ASP A 155 -6.17 6.23 -14.38
N PHE A 156 -6.17 4.91 -14.28
CA PHE A 156 -5.35 4.21 -13.31
C PHE A 156 -4.08 3.61 -13.92
N ARG A 157 -2.95 3.92 -13.27
CA ARG A 157 -1.68 3.23 -13.51
C ARG A 157 -1.70 1.83 -12.90
N TYR A 158 -2.27 1.70 -11.69
CA TYR A 158 -2.43 0.43 -10.98
C TYR A 158 -3.84 0.30 -10.41
N VAL A 159 -4.29 -0.94 -10.28
CA VAL A 159 -5.58 -1.31 -9.69
C VAL A 159 -5.33 -2.39 -8.65
N VAL A 160 -5.77 -2.15 -7.41
CA VAL A 160 -5.62 -3.10 -6.30
C VAL A 160 -6.92 -3.89 -6.16
N PRO A 161 -6.96 -5.16 -6.59
CA PRO A 161 -8.12 -6.01 -6.40
C PRO A 161 -8.38 -6.31 -4.91
N ASP A 162 -9.55 -6.86 -4.60
CA ASP A 162 -9.75 -7.48 -3.31
C ASP A 162 -8.91 -8.78 -3.22
N PHE A 163 -8.28 -9.03 -2.06
CA PHE A 163 -7.38 -10.17 -1.85
C PHE A 163 -8.04 -11.53 -2.11
N ARG A 164 -9.37 -11.62 -2.10
CA ARG A 164 -10.12 -12.85 -2.37
C ARG A 164 -9.99 -13.34 -3.80
N ILE A 165 -9.62 -12.47 -4.75
CA ILE A 165 -9.38 -12.88 -6.13
C ILE A 165 -7.91 -13.15 -6.45
N ASN A 166 -7.02 -12.99 -5.47
CA ASN A 166 -5.58 -13.20 -5.67
C ASN A 166 -5.25 -14.55 -6.31
N LYS A 167 -5.94 -15.61 -5.93
CA LYS A 167 -5.71 -16.98 -6.42
C LYS A 167 -6.67 -17.42 -7.55
N ALA A 168 -7.39 -16.49 -8.17
CA ALA A 168 -8.28 -16.80 -9.31
C ALA A 168 -7.47 -16.98 -10.61
N PHE A 169 -6.51 -17.90 -10.61
CA PHE A 169 -5.49 -18.05 -11.66
C PHE A 169 -6.08 -18.25 -13.06
N ASP A 170 -7.16 -19.04 -13.20
CA ASP A 170 -7.80 -19.27 -14.50
C ASP A 170 -8.27 -17.94 -15.11
N LYS A 171 -8.87 -17.08 -14.30
CA LYS A 171 -9.33 -15.75 -14.72
C LYS A 171 -8.16 -14.77 -14.91
N LEU A 172 -7.18 -14.76 -13.98
CA LEU A 172 -6.01 -13.90 -14.07
C LEU A 172 -5.17 -14.19 -15.32
N ASN A 173 -5.14 -15.43 -15.79
CA ASN A 173 -4.45 -15.81 -17.02
C ASN A 173 -5.10 -15.24 -18.29
N THR A 174 -6.39 -14.89 -18.27
CA THR A 174 -7.08 -14.31 -19.45
C THR A 174 -6.70 -12.85 -19.68
N LEU A 175 -6.12 -12.18 -18.70
CA LEU A 175 -5.71 -10.78 -18.82
C LEU A 175 -4.56 -10.64 -19.83
N SER A 176 -4.63 -9.62 -20.68
CA SER A 176 -3.52 -9.20 -21.53
C SER A 176 -2.31 -8.74 -20.70
N GLN A 177 -1.11 -8.71 -21.29
CA GLN A 177 0.08 -8.24 -20.55
C GLN A 177 -0.07 -6.79 -20.07
N ALA A 178 -0.68 -5.92 -20.88
CA ALA A 178 -0.94 -4.52 -20.49
C ALA A 178 -1.90 -4.41 -19.29
N GLU A 179 -2.88 -5.32 -19.17
CA GLU A 179 -3.76 -5.40 -18.02
C GLU A 179 -3.02 -5.97 -16.81
N LYS A 180 -2.23 -7.05 -16.97
CA LYS A 180 -1.38 -7.63 -15.90
C LYS A 180 -0.42 -6.63 -15.29
N ASP A 181 0.15 -5.72 -16.11
CA ASP A 181 1.07 -4.68 -15.66
C ASP A 181 0.40 -3.66 -14.72
N LYS A 182 -0.91 -3.54 -14.77
CA LYS A 182 -1.69 -2.67 -13.88
C LYS A 182 -2.14 -3.34 -12.58
N VAL A 183 -2.11 -4.66 -12.49
CA VAL A 183 -2.57 -5.36 -11.27
C VAL A 183 -1.56 -5.20 -10.16
N GLU A 184 -2.00 -4.68 -9.02
CA GLU A 184 -1.21 -4.56 -7.78
C GLU A 184 -1.85 -5.42 -6.69
N PHE A 185 -1.33 -6.62 -6.47
CA PHE A 185 -1.89 -7.60 -5.54
C PHE A 185 -1.62 -7.24 -4.07
N LEU A 186 -2.65 -7.26 -3.23
CA LEU A 186 -2.52 -7.16 -1.78
C LEU A 186 -2.12 -8.51 -1.19
N CYS A 187 -0.86 -8.65 -0.73
CA CYS A 187 -0.26 -9.95 -0.44
C CYS A 187 -0.61 -10.52 0.93
N ASN A 188 -0.64 -9.69 1.98
CA ASN A 188 -0.64 -10.11 3.38
C ASN A 188 -1.89 -9.68 4.16
N GLU A 189 -3.05 -9.59 3.50
CA GLU A 189 -4.31 -9.26 4.17
C GLU A 189 -4.70 -10.34 5.19
N CYS A 190 -4.99 -9.91 6.40
CA CYS A 190 -5.40 -10.79 7.51
C CYS A 190 -6.93 -10.78 7.73
N CYS A 191 -7.67 -9.99 6.95
CA CYS A 191 -9.13 -9.96 7.04
C CYS A 191 -9.72 -11.33 6.70
N TRP A 192 -10.76 -11.73 7.44
CA TRP A 192 -11.44 -13.00 7.21
C TRP A 192 -11.89 -13.14 5.75
N PHE A 193 -11.51 -14.25 5.12
CA PHE A 193 -11.80 -14.51 3.70
C PHE A 193 -13.31 -14.50 3.40
N GLY A 194 -14.14 -14.95 4.34
CA GLY A 194 -15.61 -14.94 4.26
C GLY A 194 -16.29 -13.60 4.60
N CYS A 195 -15.52 -12.54 4.89
CA CYS A 195 -16.07 -11.25 5.31
C CYS A 195 -16.90 -10.59 4.20
N ARG A 196 -18.17 -10.25 4.50
CA ARG A 196 -19.06 -9.49 3.62
C ARG A 196 -19.18 -8.01 4.00
N ASP A 197 -18.61 -7.62 5.14
CA ASP A 197 -18.76 -6.29 5.74
C ASP A 197 -17.51 -5.40 5.52
N ARG A 198 -16.54 -5.83 4.69
CA ARG A 198 -15.27 -5.12 4.50
C ARG A 198 -15.48 -3.68 4.01
N LYS A 199 -16.44 -3.47 3.12
CA LYS A 199 -16.78 -2.14 2.61
C LYS A 199 -17.33 -1.25 3.73
N ALA A 200 -18.25 -1.75 4.55
CA ALA A 200 -18.80 -1.03 5.70
C ALA A 200 -17.71 -0.69 6.75
N CYS A 201 -16.72 -1.58 6.93
CA CYS A 201 -15.56 -1.30 7.77
C CYS A 201 -14.77 -0.07 7.27
N TYR A 202 -14.50 0.02 5.96
CA TYR A 202 -13.83 1.20 5.38
C TYR A 202 -14.68 2.47 5.41
N GLU A 203 -16.00 2.35 5.25
CA GLU A 203 -16.93 3.49 5.40
C GLU A 203 -16.92 4.07 6.82
N THR A 204 -16.85 3.20 7.85
CA THR A 204 -16.70 3.66 9.24
C THR A 204 -15.41 4.45 9.45
N VAL A 205 -14.29 3.99 8.87
CA VAL A 205 -13.02 4.74 8.91
C VAL A 205 -13.15 6.08 8.18
N SER A 206 -13.81 6.09 7.03
CA SER A 206 -14.06 7.31 6.25
C SER A 206 -14.87 8.35 7.05
N ARG A 207 -15.92 7.92 7.76
CA ARG A 207 -16.71 8.78 8.66
C ARG A 207 -15.86 9.39 9.76
N LYS A 208 -15.04 8.57 10.42
CA LYS A 208 -14.14 9.06 11.48
C LYS A 208 -13.16 10.11 10.96
N ASN A 209 -12.59 9.90 9.78
CA ASN A 209 -11.68 10.86 9.16
C ASN A 209 -12.37 12.19 8.79
N LEU A 210 -13.70 12.17 8.59
CA LEU A 210 -14.52 13.37 8.42
C LEU A 210 -14.97 14.02 9.75
N GLY A 211 -14.53 13.47 10.89
CA GLY A 211 -14.91 13.97 12.22
C GLY A 211 -16.34 13.59 12.64
N GLU A 212 -16.98 12.66 11.92
CA GLU A 212 -18.32 12.21 12.27
C GLU A 212 -18.28 11.30 13.52
N ASN A 213 -19.18 11.57 14.46
CA ASN A 213 -19.41 10.65 15.58
C ASN A 213 -20.22 9.45 15.11
N CYS A 214 -19.56 8.33 14.88
CA CYS A 214 -20.18 7.09 14.43
C CYS A 214 -19.79 5.91 15.32
N PRO A 215 -20.68 4.90 15.46
CA PRO A 215 -20.34 3.67 16.21
C PRO A 215 -19.12 2.97 15.62
N GLU A 216 -18.36 2.29 16.47
CA GLU A 216 -17.29 1.39 16.03
C GLU A 216 -17.85 0.27 15.16
N HIS A 217 -17.12 -0.06 14.08
CA HIS A 217 -17.45 -1.24 13.31
C HIS A 217 -16.99 -2.50 14.04
N HIS A 218 -17.93 -3.36 14.42
CA HIS A 218 -17.60 -4.65 15.03
C HIS A 218 -17.27 -5.70 13.97
N CYS A 219 -16.02 -6.15 13.98
CA CYS A 219 -15.58 -7.22 13.09
C CYS A 219 -16.30 -8.54 13.44
N LYS A 220 -16.95 -9.15 12.45
CA LYS A 220 -17.68 -10.43 12.58
C LYS A 220 -16.81 -11.66 12.33
N ALA A 221 -15.49 -11.47 12.11
CA ALA A 221 -14.59 -12.60 11.94
C ALA A 221 -14.57 -13.47 13.22
N PRO A 222 -14.53 -14.80 13.09
CA PRO A 222 -14.52 -15.71 14.25
C PRO A 222 -13.38 -15.42 15.23
N ASP A 223 -12.29 -14.85 14.76
CA ASP A 223 -11.08 -14.52 15.51
C ASP A 223 -10.76 -13.01 15.50
N GLY A 224 -11.75 -12.17 15.19
CA GLY A 224 -11.57 -10.71 15.02
C GLY A 224 -10.94 -10.01 16.23
N ALA A 225 -11.16 -10.53 17.44
CA ALA A 225 -10.58 -10.00 18.68
C ALA A 225 -9.04 -10.14 18.76
N ARG A 226 -8.42 -11.02 17.97
CA ARG A 226 -6.96 -11.25 17.99
C ARG A 226 -6.17 -10.16 17.25
N GLY A 227 -6.84 -9.27 16.51
CA GLY A 227 -6.19 -8.26 15.68
C GLY A 227 -5.41 -8.85 14.50
N TYR A 228 -4.41 -8.12 14.02
CA TYR A 228 -3.51 -8.57 12.95
C TYR A 228 -2.39 -9.45 13.54
N LEU A 229 -2.21 -10.62 12.95
CA LEU A 229 -1.04 -11.49 13.17
C LEU A 229 -0.52 -11.93 11.80
N PHE A 230 0.80 -11.88 11.60
CA PHE A 230 1.39 -12.30 10.32
C PHE A 230 1.20 -13.80 10.04
N SER A 231 1.30 -14.63 11.06
CA SER A 231 0.98 -16.06 10.96
C SER A 231 -0.45 -16.32 10.49
N LYS A 232 -1.41 -15.53 10.99
CA LYS A 232 -2.81 -15.60 10.55
C LYS A 232 -2.98 -15.13 9.10
N ALA A 233 -2.26 -14.09 8.69
CA ALA A 233 -2.26 -13.66 7.29
C ALA A 233 -1.74 -14.76 6.36
N MET A 234 -0.70 -15.50 6.77
CA MET A 234 -0.15 -16.63 6.02
C MET A 234 -1.14 -17.80 5.84
N GLU A 235 -2.08 -17.98 6.76
CA GLU A 235 -3.13 -19.00 6.67
C GLU A 235 -4.31 -18.56 5.80
N ASN A 236 -4.37 -17.28 5.40
CA ASN A 236 -5.46 -16.76 4.59
C ASN A 236 -5.42 -17.35 3.17
N PRO A 237 -6.55 -17.87 2.62
CA PRO A 237 -6.59 -18.40 1.26
C PRO A 237 -6.13 -17.41 0.18
N GLY A 238 -6.25 -16.11 0.42
CA GLY A 238 -5.78 -15.06 -0.48
C GLY A 238 -4.33 -14.62 -0.28
N PHE A 239 -3.60 -15.20 0.69
CA PHE A 239 -2.21 -14.85 0.95
C PHE A 239 -1.31 -15.15 -0.25
N ILE A 240 -0.42 -14.22 -0.54
CA ILE A 240 0.62 -14.39 -1.57
C ILE A 240 1.97 -14.39 -0.86
N GLY A 241 2.59 -15.57 -0.76
CA GLY A 241 3.91 -15.73 -0.18
C GLY A 241 5.03 -15.43 -1.17
N ILE A 242 6.26 -15.33 -0.64
CA ILE A 242 7.44 -15.04 -1.46
C ILE A 242 7.66 -16.08 -2.57
N ASN A 243 7.43 -17.36 -2.29
CA ASN A 243 7.56 -18.44 -3.29
C ASN A 243 6.44 -18.32 -4.35
N ASP A 244 5.21 -17.96 -3.96
CA ASP A 244 4.13 -17.70 -4.93
C ASP A 244 4.55 -16.61 -5.92
N ILE A 245 5.11 -15.51 -5.40
CA ILE A 245 5.57 -14.39 -6.24
C ILE A 245 6.59 -14.88 -7.26
N ARG A 246 7.64 -15.55 -6.81
CA ARG A 246 8.74 -16.02 -7.67
C ARG A 246 8.30 -17.09 -8.66
N ASP A 247 7.54 -18.09 -8.19
CA ASP A 247 7.32 -19.33 -8.92
C ASP A 247 6.00 -19.33 -9.71
N ILE A 248 5.06 -18.42 -9.39
CA ILE A 248 3.74 -18.36 -10.03
C ILE A 248 3.50 -16.99 -10.68
N TYR A 249 3.50 -15.89 -9.90
CA TYR A 249 3.05 -14.60 -10.41
C TYR A 249 4.01 -13.97 -11.43
N LEU A 250 5.33 -13.99 -11.17
CA LEU A 250 6.32 -13.50 -12.13
C LEU A 250 6.29 -14.30 -13.45
N PRO A 251 6.26 -15.65 -13.45
CA PRO A 251 6.06 -16.43 -14.66
C PRO A 251 4.76 -16.14 -15.40
N MET A 252 3.67 -15.85 -14.67
CA MET A 252 2.38 -15.45 -15.25
C MET A 252 2.39 -14.04 -15.87
N GLY A 253 3.43 -13.25 -15.64
CA GLY A 253 3.60 -11.89 -16.18
C GLY A 253 3.17 -10.76 -15.24
N PHE A 254 2.86 -11.03 -13.97
CA PHE A 254 2.57 -10.02 -12.94
C PHE A 254 3.84 -9.54 -12.25
N SER A 255 3.88 -8.27 -11.83
CA SER A 255 5.09 -7.70 -11.21
C SER A 255 4.83 -6.76 -10.03
N ASN A 256 3.58 -6.41 -9.71
CA ASN A 256 3.31 -5.42 -8.66
C ASN A 256 2.63 -6.06 -7.44
N PHE A 257 3.24 -5.91 -6.27
CA PHE A 257 2.83 -6.55 -5.03
C PHE A 257 2.75 -5.52 -3.90
N LYS A 258 1.58 -5.40 -3.29
CA LYS A 258 1.30 -4.47 -2.20
C LYS A 258 1.37 -5.17 -0.87
N ILE A 259 2.14 -4.60 0.04
CA ILE A 259 2.17 -5.02 1.44
C ILE A 259 1.28 -4.09 2.24
N GLU A 260 0.32 -4.61 2.98
CA GLU A 260 -0.46 -3.81 3.92
C GLU A 260 0.28 -3.65 5.24
N GLY A 261 -0.14 -2.66 6.06
CA GLY A 261 0.39 -2.56 7.39
C GLY A 261 0.49 -1.17 8.00
N ARG A 262 -0.08 -0.13 7.38
CA ARG A 262 0.00 1.26 7.88
C ARG A 262 -0.34 1.42 9.37
N GLY A 263 -1.24 0.62 9.92
CA GLY A 263 -1.65 0.64 11.32
C GLY A 263 -0.96 -0.38 12.23
N LEU A 264 0.09 -1.08 11.76
CA LEU A 264 0.62 -2.26 12.46
C LEU A 264 1.90 -2.02 13.28
N GLY A 265 2.55 -0.88 13.11
CA GLY A 265 3.81 -0.55 13.76
C GLY A 265 5.05 -0.98 12.98
N SER A 266 6.15 -0.23 13.16
CA SER A 266 7.40 -0.37 12.40
C SER A 266 8.05 -1.75 12.56
N ALA A 267 7.97 -2.34 13.75
CA ALA A 267 8.54 -3.68 14.01
C ALA A 267 7.91 -4.76 13.13
N LEU A 268 6.58 -4.75 12.96
CA LEU A 268 5.91 -5.73 12.11
C LEU A 268 6.16 -5.44 10.62
N ILE A 269 6.26 -4.17 10.23
CA ILE A 269 6.65 -3.82 8.87
C ILE A 269 8.06 -4.33 8.56
N LEU A 270 9.00 -4.20 9.49
CA LEU A 270 10.33 -4.77 9.31
C LEU A 270 10.26 -6.29 9.07
N GLU A 271 9.43 -7.04 9.82
CA GLU A 271 9.27 -8.48 9.58
C GLU A 271 8.71 -8.77 8.17
N PHE A 272 7.84 -7.90 7.61
CA PHE A 272 7.42 -8.05 6.21
C PHE A 272 8.56 -7.80 5.22
N LEU A 273 9.39 -6.77 5.45
CA LEU A 273 10.55 -6.48 4.62
C LEU A 273 11.55 -7.65 4.65
N LEU A 274 11.76 -8.24 5.84
CA LEU A 274 12.58 -9.44 5.99
C LEU A 274 12.00 -10.64 5.24
N TYR A 275 10.70 -10.88 5.37
CA TYR A 275 10.03 -12.02 4.73
C TYR A 275 10.00 -11.92 3.21
N TYR A 276 9.62 -10.75 2.66
CA TYR A 276 9.38 -10.60 1.22
C TYR A 276 10.62 -10.21 0.41
N MET A 277 11.58 -9.53 1.00
CA MET A 277 12.66 -8.91 0.25
C MET A 277 14.05 -9.42 0.63
N THR A 278 14.23 -9.89 1.88
CA THR A 278 15.54 -10.25 2.40
C THR A 278 15.81 -11.75 2.25
N ARG A 279 16.97 -12.11 1.74
CA ARG A 279 17.42 -13.52 1.68
C ARG A 279 17.47 -14.10 3.09
N SER A 280 17.06 -15.35 3.25
CA SER A 280 16.90 -16.00 4.55
C SER A 280 18.17 -15.97 5.41
N GLU A 281 19.34 -16.14 4.79
CA GLU A 281 20.64 -16.11 5.44
C GLU A 281 21.04 -14.74 5.99
N TYR A 282 20.44 -13.65 5.49
CA TYR A 282 20.73 -12.27 5.92
C TYR A 282 19.65 -11.65 6.80
N GLN A 283 18.52 -12.32 7.06
CA GLN A 283 17.41 -11.75 7.84
C GLN A 283 17.81 -11.30 9.26
N ILE A 284 18.65 -12.10 9.94
CA ILE A 284 19.19 -11.72 11.25
C ILE A 284 20.07 -10.46 11.12
N HIS A 285 20.93 -10.44 10.12
CA HIS A 285 21.86 -9.35 9.85
C HIS A 285 21.13 -8.01 9.60
N VAL A 286 20.10 -8.04 8.74
CA VAL A 286 19.29 -6.86 8.44
C VAL A 286 18.52 -6.40 9.68
N ARG A 287 17.97 -7.33 10.47
CA ARG A 287 17.27 -7.01 11.72
C ARG A 287 18.21 -6.36 12.74
N GLU A 288 19.40 -6.91 12.94
CA GLU A 288 20.41 -6.36 13.86
C GLU A 288 20.81 -4.95 13.45
N LYS A 289 21.09 -4.71 12.17
CA LYS A 289 21.46 -3.39 11.64
C LYS A 289 20.38 -2.34 11.93
N ILE A 290 19.11 -2.68 11.73
CA ILE A 290 18.01 -1.74 11.91
C ILE A 290 17.70 -1.54 13.40
N TYR A 291 17.58 -2.60 14.18
CA TYR A 291 17.23 -2.47 15.60
C TYR A 291 18.36 -2.00 16.48
N LEU A 292 19.59 -2.44 16.26
CA LEU A 292 20.71 -2.03 17.09
C LEU A 292 21.04 -0.57 16.87
N ASP A 293 21.04 -0.12 15.62
CA ASP A 293 21.30 1.29 15.32
C ASP A 293 20.20 2.20 15.91
N SER A 294 18.93 1.78 15.88
CA SER A 294 17.82 2.54 16.49
C SER A 294 17.77 2.44 18.02
N MET A 295 18.27 1.36 18.63
CA MET A 295 18.26 1.18 20.08
C MET A 295 19.49 1.81 20.76
N LEU A 296 20.60 1.96 20.06
CA LEU A 296 21.78 2.67 20.60
C LEU A 296 21.54 4.15 20.83
N ASP A 297 20.62 4.74 20.10
CA ASP A 297 20.18 6.13 20.32
C ASP A 297 19.21 6.29 21.51
N LEU A 298 18.79 5.21 22.17
CA LEU A 298 17.88 5.21 23.32
C LEU A 298 18.60 5.08 24.67
N PHE A 299 19.91 4.90 24.67
CA PHE A 299 20.79 4.81 25.84
C PHE A 299 21.95 5.80 25.74
#